data_660978df193a1347fc4fe177da1e331f
#
_entry.id   660978df193a1347fc4fe177da1e331f
#
_cell.length_a   1.000
_cell.length_b   1.000
_cell.length_c   1.000
_cell.angle_alpha   90.00
_cell.angle_beta   90.00
_cell.angle_gamma   90.00
#
_symmetry.space_group_name_H-M   'P 1'
#
loop_
_entity.id
_entity.type
_entity.pdbx_description
1 polymer ?
#
loop_
_entity_poly.entity_id
_entity_poly.type
_entity_poly.pdbx_seq_one_letter_code
_entity_poly.pdbx_strand_id
1 'polypeptide(L)'
;VFFFLKHKITNFRELLLYYRKKFKQLQYIKDNMAEIVLVPCAKKKTIVLIPCSKKKQKTQVKVRAKDLYTSSLFKKGKRYAELRKPDAIYILSDKYHLLGLENKVEYYDISIKDMSSEEKKAWGKKVIAQLEQVADLKNDKFIILAGENYLKQIKGLENIELPLKGQKQGVRLRTLNEEINRLEQEFNK
;
A
#
# COMPACT_ATOMS: atom_id res chain seq x y z
N VAL A 1 7.61 32.63 -23.36
CA VAL A 1 8.14 33.52 -24.36
C VAL A 1 7.25 33.37 -25.58
N PHE A 2 6.36 34.37 -25.82
CA PHE A 2 5.45 34.43 -26.96
C PHE A 2 6.21 34.97 -28.18
N PHE A 3 6.42 34.15 -29.19
CA PHE A 3 6.86 34.62 -30.51
C PHE A 3 5.65 35.11 -31.29
N PHE A 4 5.51 36.44 -31.42
CA PHE A 4 4.58 37.08 -32.33
C PHE A 4 5.16 37.03 -33.76
N LEU A 5 4.72 36.06 -34.57
CA LEU A 5 4.89 36.14 -36.03
C LEU A 5 3.83 37.08 -36.60
N LYS A 6 4.25 38.32 -36.91
CA LYS A 6 3.45 39.28 -37.68
C LYS A 6 3.35 38.79 -39.14
N HIS A 7 2.30 38.01 -39.44
CA HIS A 7 1.89 37.82 -40.84
C HIS A 7 0.98 39.01 -41.25
N LYS A 8 1.41 39.79 -42.22
CA LYS A 8 0.55 40.79 -42.88
C LYS A 8 -0.51 40.05 -43.67
N ILE A 9 -1.75 40.01 -43.17
CA ILE A 9 -2.92 39.50 -43.88
C ILE A 9 -3.36 40.60 -44.81
N THR A 10 -3.26 40.41 -46.14
CA THR A 10 -3.46 41.44 -47.15
C THR A 10 -4.86 41.45 -47.75
N ASN A 11 -5.68 40.39 -47.53
CA ASN A 11 -7.06 40.40 -48.00
C ASN A 11 -7.99 39.51 -47.13
N PHE A 12 -9.31 39.74 -47.25
CA PHE A 12 -10.36 39.07 -46.48
C PHE A 12 -10.37 37.54 -46.68
N ARG A 13 -9.95 37.05 -47.84
CA ARG A 13 -9.92 35.62 -48.17
C ARG A 13 -8.80 34.90 -47.42
N GLU A 14 -7.65 35.49 -47.25
CA GLU A 14 -6.54 34.97 -46.44
C GLU A 14 -6.88 34.99 -44.95
N LEU A 15 -7.62 35.99 -44.49
CA LEU A 15 -8.12 36.07 -43.13
C LEU A 15 -9.08 34.91 -42.83
N LEU A 16 -10.02 34.64 -43.74
CA LEU A 16 -10.95 33.51 -43.60
C LEU A 16 -10.24 32.16 -43.61
N LEU A 17 -9.22 31.97 -44.46
CA LEU A 17 -8.44 30.73 -44.51
C LEU A 17 -7.61 30.55 -43.23
N TYR A 18 -7.03 31.64 -42.70
CA TYR A 18 -6.32 31.62 -41.44
C TYR A 18 -7.23 31.20 -40.26
N TYR A 19 -8.42 31.81 -40.14
CA TYR A 19 -9.37 31.45 -39.10
C TYR A 19 -9.94 30.03 -39.27
N ARG A 20 -10.16 29.59 -40.49
CA ARG A 20 -10.61 28.21 -40.78
C ARG A 20 -9.56 27.17 -40.40
N LYS A 21 -8.27 27.41 -40.67
CA LYS A 21 -7.15 26.59 -40.22
C LYS A 21 -7.06 26.57 -38.71
N LYS A 22 -7.13 27.73 -38.05
CA LYS A 22 -7.06 27.86 -36.60
C LYS A 22 -8.24 27.20 -35.91
N PHE A 23 -9.45 27.28 -36.50
CA PHE A 23 -10.65 26.62 -36.00
C PHE A 23 -10.54 25.10 -36.10
N LYS A 24 -10.05 24.57 -37.24
CA LYS A 24 -9.78 23.13 -37.38
C LYS A 24 -8.74 22.62 -36.36
N GLN A 25 -7.71 23.41 -36.12
CA GLN A 25 -6.67 23.08 -35.14
C GLN A 25 -7.21 23.12 -33.69
N LEU A 26 -8.08 24.09 -33.39
CA LEU A 26 -8.77 24.16 -32.11
C LEU A 26 -9.78 23.00 -31.93
N GLN A 27 -10.48 22.64 -33.00
CA GLN A 27 -11.40 21.46 -32.98
C GLN A 27 -10.61 20.17 -32.77
N TYR A 28 -9.49 19.98 -33.49
CA TYR A 28 -8.59 18.83 -33.30
C TYR A 28 -8.03 18.77 -31.88
N ILE A 29 -7.62 19.92 -31.30
CA ILE A 29 -7.17 19.99 -29.91
C ILE A 29 -8.32 19.67 -28.95
N LYS A 30 -9.53 20.18 -29.19
CA LYS A 30 -10.71 19.90 -28.37
C LYS A 30 -11.13 18.43 -28.43
N ASP A 31 -11.09 17.81 -29.59
CA ASP A 31 -11.44 16.41 -29.79
C ASP A 31 -10.39 15.47 -29.19
N ASN A 32 -9.11 15.88 -29.18
CA ASN A 32 -8.02 15.10 -28.55
C ASN A 32 -7.78 15.47 -27.07
N MET A 33 -8.23 16.64 -26.57
CA MET A 33 -8.20 16.96 -25.14
C MET A 33 -9.23 16.18 -24.34
N ALA A 34 -10.24 15.60 -24.97
CA ALA A 34 -11.16 14.69 -24.29
C ALA A 34 -10.49 13.38 -23.88
N GLU A 35 -9.30 13.08 -24.40
CA GLU A 35 -8.51 11.88 -24.07
C GLU A 35 -7.33 12.16 -23.12
N ILE A 36 -7.06 13.42 -22.76
CA ILE A 36 -6.17 13.73 -21.65
C ILE A 36 -7.01 13.57 -20.38
N VAL A 37 -7.29 12.34 -20.02
CA VAL A 37 -7.62 11.99 -18.64
C VAL A 37 -6.40 12.45 -17.84
N LEU A 38 -6.52 13.58 -17.14
CA LEU A 38 -5.64 13.89 -16.01
C LEU A 38 -5.86 12.75 -15.02
N VAL A 39 -5.13 11.65 -15.22
CA VAL A 39 -4.99 10.66 -14.16
C VAL A 39 -4.35 11.45 -13.04
N PRO A 40 -5.08 11.75 -11.95
CA PRO A 40 -4.45 12.41 -10.82
C PRO A 40 -3.28 11.49 -10.49
N CYS A 41 -2.07 12.06 -10.42
CA CYS A 41 -0.90 11.32 -9.96
C CYS A 41 -1.25 10.87 -8.53
N ALA A 42 -1.81 9.67 -8.41
CA ALA A 42 -2.29 9.16 -7.14
C ALA A 42 -1.06 9.12 -6.24
N LYS A 43 -1.11 9.88 -5.14
CA LYS A 43 -0.03 9.92 -4.16
C LYS A 43 0.29 8.48 -3.78
N LYS A 44 1.54 8.06 -4.01
CA LYS A 44 2.00 6.74 -3.60
C LYS A 44 1.76 6.55 -2.12
N LYS A 45 1.01 5.53 -1.76
CA LYS A 45 0.73 5.19 -0.37
C LYS A 45 1.89 4.38 0.22
N THR A 46 2.09 4.53 1.51
CA THR A 46 2.94 3.63 2.30
C THR A 46 2.04 2.74 3.15
N ILE A 47 2.15 1.44 3.00
CA ILE A 47 1.32 0.44 3.68
C ILE A 47 2.23 -0.47 4.50
N VAL A 48 1.89 -0.67 5.77
CA VAL A 48 2.62 -1.59 6.65
C VAL A 48 1.81 -2.86 6.86
N LEU A 49 2.44 -4.02 6.63
CA LEU A 49 1.86 -5.34 6.83
C LEU A 49 2.52 -6.02 8.05
N ILE A 50 1.74 -6.26 9.11
CA ILE A 50 2.19 -6.87 10.35
C ILE A 50 1.69 -8.31 10.40
N PRO A 51 2.52 -9.33 10.67
CA PRO A 51 2.04 -10.70 10.84
C PRO A 51 1.22 -10.82 12.13
N CYS A 52 0.17 -11.62 12.10
CA CYS A 52 -0.52 -12.04 13.32
C CYS A 52 0.39 -12.88 14.23
N SER A 53 -0.07 -13.21 15.41
CA SER A 53 0.66 -14.07 16.34
C SER A 53 -0.17 -15.25 16.83
N LYS A 54 0.52 -16.36 17.19
CA LYS A 54 -0.14 -17.49 17.82
C LYS A 54 -0.74 -17.09 19.18
N LYS A 55 -0.05 -16.23 19.95
CA LYS A 55 -0.53 -15.75 21.26
C LYS A 55 -1.63 -14.70 21.03
N LYS A 56 -2.86 -15.08 21.35
CA LYS A 56 -4.09 -14.28 21.23
C LYS A 56 -4.82 -14.21 22.55
N GLN A 57 -5.60 -13.15 22.75
CA GLN A 57 -6.55 -13.07 23.87
C GLN A 57 -7.68 -14.08 23.63
N LYS A 58 -7.85 -15.03 24.57
CA LYS A 58 -9.02 -15.93 24.55
C LYS A 58 -10.25 -15.14 24.95
N THR A 59 -11.21 -15.01 24.05
CA THR A 59 -12.46 -14.27 24.28
C THR A 59 -13.60 -14.92 23.52
N GLN A 60 -14.79 -14.85 24.06
CA GLN A 60 -16.03 -15.32 23.42
C GLN A 60 -16.72 -14.19 22.62
N VAL A 61 -16.27 -12.96 22.77
CA VAL A 61 -16.82 -11.80 22.07
C VAL A 61 -15.86 -11.31 21.00
N LYS A 62 -16.39 -10.62 19.99
CA LYS A 62 -15.57 -9.95 18.97
C LYS A 62 -14.79 -8.79 19.58
N VAL A 63 -13.48 -8.78 19.36
CA VAL A 63 -12.58 -7.71 19.78
C VAL A 63 -11.92 -7.08 18.54
N ARG A 64 -11.41 -5.85 18.67
CA ARG A 64 -10.65 -5.24 17.58
C ARG A 64 -9.40 -6.08 17.28
N ALA A 65 -9.05 -6.21 16.00
CA ALA A 65 -7.92 -7.02 15.57
C ALA A 65 -6.60 -6.62 16.26
N LYS A 66 -6.37 -5.33 16.48
CA LYS A 66 -5.20 -4.82 17.19
C LYS A 66 -5.10 -5.26 18.65
N ASP A 67 -6.20 -5.62 19.28
CA ASP A 67 -6.28 -6.04 20.69
C ASP A 67 -6.27 -7.56 20.83
N LEU A 68 -6.61 -8.29 19.76
CA LEU A 68 -6.64 -9.77 19.78
C LEU A 68 -5.24 -10.37 19.99
N TYR A 69 -4.20 -9.82 19.36
CA TYR A 69 -2.86 -10.39 19.36
C TYR A 69 -2.01 -9.82 20.49
N THR A 70 -1.56 -10.68 21.39
CA THR A 70 -0.93 -10.27 22.68
C THR A 70 0.58 -10.49 22.76
N SER A 71 1.22 -11.05 21.70
CA SER A 71 2.67 -11.29 21.71
C SER A 71 3.48 -9.99 21.70
N SER A 72 4.65 -10.01 22.34
CA SER A 72 5.57 -8.86 22.34
C SER A 72 6.00 -8.47 20.93
N LEU A 73 6.23 -9.45 20.05
CA LEU A 73 6.62 -9.19 18.66
C LEU A 73 5.51 -8.45 17.89
N PHE A 74 4.24 -8.84 18.05
CA PHE A 74 3.12 -8.14 17.45
C PHE A 74 2.97 -6.72 17.98
N LYS A 75 3.01 -6.55 19.32
CA LYS A 75 2.88 -5.23 19.95
C LYS A 75 3.97 -4.27 19.49
N LYS A 76 5.23 -4.73 19.41
CA LYS A 76 6.35 -3.93 18.91
C LYS A 76 6.28 -3.69 17.41
N GLY A 77 5.88 -4.68 16.62
CA GLY A 77 5.63 -4.49 15.18
C GLY A 77 4.55 -3.43 14.92
N LYS A 78 3.46 -3.45 15.71
CA LYS A 78 2.41 -2.42 15.65
C LYS A 78 2.97 -1.03 16.03
N ARG A 79 3.72 -0.91 17.13
CA ARG A 79 4.33 0.37 17.54
C ARG A 79 5.29 0.91 16.49
N TYR A 80 6.17 0.07 15.94
CA TYR A 80 7.04 0.43 14.83
C TYR A 80 6.25 0.94 13.62
N ALA A 81 5.19 0.22 13.22
CA ALA A 81 4.34 0.62 12.11
C ALA A 81 3.69 2.00 12.33
N GLU A 82 3.18 2.25 13.54
CA GLU A 82 2.58 3.54 13.92
C GLU A 82 3.59 4.70 13.83
N LEU A 83 4.83 4.48 14.30
CA LEU A 83 5.91 5.48 14.22
C LEU A 83 6.36 5.79 12.78
N ARG A 84 6.22 4.84 11.86
CA ARG A 84 6.50 5.06 10.43
C ARG A 84 5.46 5.96 9.74
N LYS A 85 4.36 6.33 10.42
CA LYS A 85 3.27 7.18 9.92
C LYS A 85 2.81 6.78 8.51
N PRO A 86 2.47 5.49 8.26
CA PRO A 86 2.01 5.04 6.95
C PRO A 86 0.58 5.52 6.67
N ASP A 87 0.18 5.45 5.40
CA ASP A 87 -1.21 5.72 5.00
C ASP A 87 -2.17 4.62 5.49
N ALA A 88 -1.69 3.38 5.66
CA ALA A 88 -2.48 2.28 6.24
C ALA A 88 -1.60 1.21 6.92
N ILE A 89 -2.17 0.56 7.94
CA ILE A 89 -1.58 -0.59 8.63
C ILE A 89 -2.58 -1.74 8.56
N TYR A 90 -2.12 -2.89 8.05
CA TYR A 90 -2.91 -4.12 8.03
C TYR A 90 -2.20 -5.27 8.73
N ILE A 91 -3.00 -6.18 9.28
CA ILE A 91 -2.55 -7.42 9.90
C ILE A 91 -2.71 -8.55 8.88
N LEU A 92 -1.65 -9.30 8.64
CA LEU A 92 -1.69 -10.58 7.91
C LEU A 92 -2.20 -11.66 8.87
N SER A 93 -3.49 -11.97 8.77
CA SER A 93 -4.16 -12.94 9.65
C SER A 93 -4.24 -14.33 9.00
N ASP A 94 -3.92 -15.37 9.77
CA ASP A 94 -3.99 -16.74 9.29
C ASP A 94 -5.43 -17.18 8.93
N LYS A 95 -6.44 -16.62 9.61
CA LYS A 95 -7.87 -16.91 9.35
C LYS A 95 -8.53 -15.89 8.42
N TYR A 96 -8.29 -14.59 8.65
CA TYR A 96 -9.04 -13.50 8.01
C TYR A 96 -8.29 -12.84 6.86
N HIS A 97 -7.07 -13.32 6.54
CA HIS A 97 -6.19 -12.83 5.47
C HIS A 97 -5.69 -11.41 5.74
N LEU A 98 -6.30 -10.38 5.16
CA LEU A 98 -5.93 -8.98 5.39
C LEU A 98 -6.94 -8.33 6.35
N LEU A 99 -6.46 -7.85 7.51
CA LEU A 99 -7.28 -7.19 8.53
C LEU A 99 -6.81 -5.76 8.80
N GLY A 100 -7.72 -4.80 8.79
CA GLY A 100 -7.49 -3.49 9.40
C GLY A 100 -7.42 -3.61 10.93
N LEU A 101 -6.70 -2.69 11.57
CA LEU A 101 -6.49 -2.71 13.03
C LEU A 101 -7.79 -2.65 13.84
N GLU A 102 -8.80 -1.94 13.34
CA GLU A 102 -10.09 -1.70 14.01
C GLU A 102 -11.17 -2.76 13.66
N ASN A 103 -10.90 -3.67 12.71
CA ASN A 103 -11.86 -4.72 12.38
C ASN A 103 -12.17 -5.57 13.61
N LYS A 104 -13.46 -5.80 13.88
CA LYS A 104 -13.92 -6.68 14.98
C LYS A 104 -13.87 -8.12 14.52
N VAL A 105 -13.12 -8.95 15.23
CA VAL A 105 -12.87 -10.36 14.90
C VAL A 105 -13.06 -11.25 16.13
N GLU A 106 -13.40 -12.50 15.89
CA GLU A 106 -13.50 -13.53 16.90
C GLU A 106 -12.14 -14.20 17.13
N TYR A 107 -11.98 -14.80 18.30
CA TYR A 107 -10.85 -15.68 18.57
C TYR A 107 -10.82 -16.86 17.58
N TYR A 108 -9.62 -17.28 17.23
CA TYR A 108 -9.38 -18.48 16.41
C TYR A 108 -8.03 -19.09 16.75
N ASP A 109 -7.93 -20.38 16.49
CA ASP A 109 -6.67 -21.15 16.69
C ASP A 109 -6.25 -21.83 15.38
N ILE A 110 -5.92 -21.01 14.39
CA ILE A 110 -5.38 -21.44 13.09
C ILE A 110 -4.01 -20.78 12.93
N SER A 111 -3.04 -21.51 12.38
CA SER A 111 -1.72 -21.01 12.07
C SER A 111 -1.34 -21.35 10.64
N ILE A 112 -0.78 -20.38 9.92
CA ILE A 112 -0.25 -20.58 8.57
C ILE A 112 0.84 -21.66 8.53
N LYS A 113 1.51 -21.92 9.64
CA LYS A 113 2.53 -22.98 9.74
C LYS A 113 1.93 -24.38 9.58
N ASP A 114 0.72 -24.56 10.04
CA ASP A 114 0.02 -25.82 10.08
C ASP A 114 -0.79 -26.11 8.81
N MET A 115 -0.88 -25.11 7.90
CA MET A 115 -1.55 -25.23 6.61
C MET A 115 -0.71 -26.05 5.60
N SER A 116 -1.39 -26.75 4.70
CA SER A 116 -0.78 -27.41 3.54
C SER A 116 -0.19 -26.39 2.55
N SER A 117 0.55 -26.85 1.56
CA SER A 117 1.09 -25.98 0.51
C SER A 117 -0.01 -25.32 -0.31
N GLU A 118 -1.09 -26.03 -0.58
CA GLU A 118 -2.25 -25.58 -1.34
C GLU A 118 -3.03 -24.53 -0.56
N GLU A 119 -3.27 -24.75 0.74
CA GLU A 119 -3.92 -23.78 1.62
C GLU A 119 -3.11 -22.51 1.76
N LYS A 120 -1.77 -22.60 1.89
CA LYS A 120 -0.88 -21.42 1.90
C LYS A 120 -0.98 -20.61 0.62
N LYS A 121 -0.99 -21.27 -0.54
CA LYS A 121 -1.17 -20.61 -1.84
C LYS A 121 -2.54 -19.93 -1.95
N ALA A 122 -3.60 -20.62 -1.51
CA ALA A 122 -4.96 -20.07 -1.49
C ALA A 122 -5.06 -18.86 -0.55
N TRP A 123 -4.42 -18.95 0.63
CA TRP A 123 -4.32 -17.84 1.58
C TRP A 123 -3.63 -16.63 0.93
N GLY A 124 -2.49 -16.83 0.28
CA GLY A 124 -1.76 -15.75 -0.40
C GLY A 124 -2.58 -15.08 -1.49
N LYS A 125 -3.28 -15.86 -2.34
CA LYS A 125 -4.18 -15.31 -3.37
C LYS A 125 -5.27 -14.42 -2.77
N LYS A 126 -5.86 -14.82 -1.65
CA LYS A 126 -6.89 -14.01 -0.96
C LYS A 126 -6.32 -12.72 -0.38
N VAL A 127 -5.10 -12.76 0.20
CA VAL A 127 -4.43 -11.54 0.69
C VAL A 127 -4.15 -10.57 -0.45
N ILE A 128 -3.63 -11.04 -1.58
CA ILE A 128 -3.37 -10.19 -2.75
C ILE A 128 -4.68 -9.60 -3.28
N ALA A 129 -5.74 -10.39 -3.47
CA ALA A 129 -7.03 -9.89 -3.93
C ALA A 129 -7.64 -8.82 -2.99
N GLN A 130 -7.41 -8.93 -1.68
CA GLN A 130 -7.83 -7.90 -0.73
C GLN A 130 -6.93 -6.65 -0.78
N LEU A 131 -5.61 -6.81 -1.00
CA LEU A 131 -4.69 -5.68 -1.17
C LEU A 131 -5.00 -4.88 -2.43
N GLU A 132 -5.34 -5.52 -3.54
CA GLU A 132 -5.74 -4.86 -4.80
C GLU A 132 -6.93 -3.92 -4.64
N GLN A 133 -7.81 -4.17 -3.67
CA GLN A 133 -8.97 -3.31 -3.39
C GLN A 133 -8.60 -2.01 -2.66
N VAL A 134 -7.43 -1.95 -2.00
CA VAL A 134 -7.04 -0.85 -1.12
C VAL A 134 -5.72 -0.17 -1.52
N ALA A 135 -4.97 -0.79 -2.43
CA ALA A 135 -3.62 -0.39 -2.79
C ALA A 135 -3.30 -0.65 -4.27
N ASP A 136 -2.38 0.13 -4.82
CA ASP A 136 -1.71 -0.16 -6.09
C ASP A 136 -0.49 -1.05 -5.82
N LEU A 137 -0.57 -2.34 -6.21
CA LEU A 137 0.48 -3.33 -5.93
C LEU A 137 1.82 -3.01 -6.59
N LYS A 138 1.83 -2.19 -7.65
CA LYS A 138 3.04 -1.81 -8.39
C LYS A 138 3.66 -0.52 -7.86
N ASN A 139 2.83 0.47 -7.55
CA ASN A 139 3.30 1.82 -7.26
C ASN A 139 3.39 2.14 -5.77
N ASP A 140 2.50 1.58 -4.94
CA ASP A 140 2.51 1.82 -3.49
C ASP A 140 3.69 1.12 -2.82
N LYS A 141 4.16 1.69 -1.70
CA LYS A 141 5.25 1.12 -0.90
C LYS A 141 4.69 0.18 0.17
N PHE A 142 5.23 -1.04 0.25
CA PHE A 142 4.86 -2.04 1.24
C PHE A 142 6.02 -2.31 2.21
N ILE A 143 5.84 -1.99 3.48
CA ILE A 143 6.76 -2.36 4.56
C ILE A 143 6.22 -3.62 5.23
N ILE A 144 6.91 -4.75 5.08
CA ILE A 144 6.38 -6.05 5.53
C ILE A 144 7.23 -6.59 6.67
N LEU A 145 6.62 -6.73 7.86
CA LEU A 145 7.27 -7.25 9.07
C LEU A 145 7.13 -8.77 9.22
N ALA A 146 6.58 -9.43 8.22
CA ALA A 146 6.28 -10.86 8.25
C ALA A 146 7.52 -11.73 8.01
N GLY A 147 7.42 -12.99 8.38
CA GLY A 147 8.43 -14.01 8.11
C GLY A 147 8.23 -14.73 6.78
N GLU A 148 9.18 -15.60 6.45
CA GLU A 148 9.23 -16.34 5.18
C GLU A 148 7.94 -17.11 4.84
N ASN A 149 7.23 -17.65 5.84
CA ASN A 149 5.99 -18.37 5.61
C ASN A 149 4.90 -17.51 4.96
N TYR A 150 4.87 -16.21 5.26
CA TYR A 150 3.97 -15.23 4.65
C TYR A 150 4.54 -14.69 3.34
N LEU A 151 5.83 -14.29 3.36
CA LEU A 151 6.48 -13.65 2.21
C LEU A 151 6.45 -14.54 0.96
N LYS A 152 6.62 -15.86 1.12
CA LYS A 152 6.57 -16.81 0.00
C LYS A 152 5.19 -16.87 -0.67
N GLN A 153 4.12 -16.48 0.03
CA GLN A 153 2.76 -16.55 -0.46
C GLN A 153 2.27 -15.22 -1.06
N ILE A 154 2.84 -14.09 -0.61
CA ILE A 154 2.47 -12.74 -1.09
C ILE A 154 3.38 -12.38 -2.26
N LYS A 155 2.87 -12.57 -3.49
CA LYS A 155 3.60 -12.29 -4.73
C LYS A 155 2.93 -11.16 -5.50
N GLY A 156 3.69 -10.47 -6.36
CA GLY A 156 3.15 -9.40 -7.22
C GLY A 156 3.23 -8.00 -6.62
N LEU A 157 3.85 -7.83 -5.45
CA LEU A 157 4.20 -6.53 -4.91
C LEU A 157 5.57 -6.11 -5.46
N GLU A 158 5.70 -4.90 -6.01
CA GLU A 158 6.96 -4.47 -6.63
C GLU A 158 7.82 -3.62 -5.69
N ASN A 159 7.23 -2.72 -4.92
CA ASN A 159 7.96 -1.79 -4.05
C ASN A 159 7.91 -2.25 -2.59
N ILE A 160 8.80 -3.17 -2.21
CA ILE A 160 8.79 -3.84 -0.91
C ILE A 160 10.01 -3.46 -0.06
N GLU A 161 9.76 -3.09 1.19
CA GLU A 161 10.76 -2.96 2.26
C GLU A 161 10.57 -4.09 3.27
N LEU A 162 11.64 -4.83 3.58
CA LEU A 162 11.63 -5.99 4.49
C LEU A 162 12.60 -5.79 5.66
N PRO A 163 12.27 -4.97 6.68
CA PRO A 163 13.20 -4.62 7.76
C PRO A 163 13.70 -5.81 8.58
N LEU A 164 12.92 -6.89 8.61
CA LEU A 164 13.19 -8.08 9.44
C LEU A 164 13.55 -9.33 8.63
N LYS A 165 13.95 -9.16 7.33
CA LYS A 165 14.27 -10.28 6.45
C LYS A 165 15.43 -11.12 7.02
N GLY A 166 15.30 -12.45 6.93
CA GLY A 166 16.33 -13.40 7.35
C GLY A 166 16.58 -13.50 8.86
N GLN A 167 15.93 -12.69 9.67
CA GLN A 167 16.17 -12.66 11.12
C GLN A 167 15.38 -13.73 11.86
N LYS A 168 16.01 -14.37 12.88
CA LYS A 168 15.34 -15.24 13.84
C LYS A 168 14.47 -14.43 14.81
N GLN A 169 13.48 -15.05 15.45
CA GLN A 169 12.47 -14.36 16.27
C GLN A 169 13.05 -13.46 17.38
N GLY A 170 14.09 -13.89 18.08
CA GLY A 170 14.74 -13.07 19.13
C GLY A 170 15.44 -11.85 18.56
N VAL A 171 16.11 -11.98 17.40
CA VAL A 171 16.77 -10.87 16.70
C VAL A 171 15.74 -9.86 16.22
N ARG A 172 14.61 -10.32 15.64
CA ARG A 172 13.51 -9.43 15.21
C ARG A 172 13.01 -8.52 16.32
N LEU A 173 12.87 -9.08 17.55
CA LEU A 173 12.42 -8.30 18.70
C LEU A 173 13.41 -7.22 19.09
N ARG A 174 14.72 -7.53 19.04
CA ARG A 174 15.80 -6.58 19.30
C ARG A 174 15.81 -5.47 18.24
N THR A 175 15.85 -5.85 16.97
CA THR A 175 15.82 -4.90 15.86
C THR A 175 14.62 -3.94 15.94
N LEU A 176 13.42 -4.46 16.24
CA LEU A 176 12.25 -3.61 16.42
C LEU A 176 12.40 -2.65 17.60
N ASN A 177 13.03 -3.05 18.72
CA ASN A 177 13.30 -2.16 19.83
C ASN A 177 14.26 -1.03 19.44
N GLU A 178 15.36 -1.38 18.77
CA GLU A 178 16.37 -0.41 18.32
C GLU A 178 15.75 0.61 17.36
N GLU A 179 14.96 0.13 16.38
CA GLU A 179 14.28 1.00 15.42
C GLU A 179 13.21 1.89 16.07
N ILE A 180 12.43 1.37 17.00
CA ILE A 180 11.44 2.15 17.78
C ILE A 180 12.14 3.26 18.54
N ASN A 181 13.21 2.94 19.28
CA ASN A 181 13.96 3.92 20.04
C ASN A 181 14.55 5.02 19.15
N ARG A 182 15.10 4.63 17.98
CA ARG A 182 15.63 5.59 16.99
C ARG A 182 14.54 6.53 16.49
N LEU A 183 13.40 5.98 16.06
CA LEU A 183 12.27 6.77 15.56
C LEU A 183 11.69 7.69 16.64
N GLU A 184 11.56 7.24 17.88
CA GLU A 184 11.06 8.07 19.00
C GLU A 184 12.01 9.23 19.32
N GLN A 185 13.33 9.03 19.21
CA GLN A 185 14.32 10.12 19.35
C GLN A 185 14.25 11.14 18.21
N GLU A 186 13.96 10.71 16.98
CA GLU A 186 13.78 11.61 15.83
C GLU A 186 12.53 12.50 15.97
N PHE A 187 11.49 12.02 16.65
CA PHE A 187 10.27 12.80 16.92
C PHE A 187 10.40 13.81 18.08
N ASN A 188 11.37 13.62 18.96
CA ASN A 188 11.58 14.50 20.12
C ASN A 188 12.61 15.63 19.85
N LYS A 189 13.13 15.71 18.62
CA LYS A 189 13.98 16.80 18.11
C LYS A 189 13.17 17.80 17.31
#